data_928a493c58be6c30d7ca1c1438fd364f
#
_entry.id   928a493c58be6c30d7ca1c1438fd364f
#
_cell.length_a   1.000
_cell.length_b   1.000
_cell.length_c   1.000
_cell.angle_alpha   90.00
_cell.angle_beta   90.00
_cell.angle_gamma   90.00
#
_symmetry.space_group_name_H-M   'P 1'
#
loop_
_entity.id
_entity.type
_entity.pdbx_description
1 polymer ?
#
loop_
_entity_poly.entity_id
_entity_poly.type
_entity_poly.pdbx_seq_one_letter_code
_entity_poly.pdbx_strand_id
1 'polypeptide(L)'
;MEERYGLRGQLRRSALSVASNIVEGSARRTTREYVNFLNQANGSAAETRYLLSVAHRLEFLRDHDFLPLAEQYSEVQRGLQAMINTLENRE
;
A
#
# COMPACT_ATOMS: atom_id res chain seq x y z
N MET A 1 10.30 -5.63 22.32
CA MET A 1 8.98 -6.28 22.35
C MET A 1 7.87 -5.32 21.97
N GLU A 2 7.81 -4.17 22.62
CA GLU A 2 6.83 -3.14 22.29
C GLU A 2 6.97 -2.66 20.85
N GLU A 3 8.20 -2.44 20.41
CA GLU A 3 8.49 -2.02 19.03
C GLU A 3 7.95 -3.00 18.01
N ARG A 4 8.12 -4.29 18.28
CA ARG A 4 7.66 -5.35 17.39
C ARG A 4 6.13 -5.36 17.28
N TYR A 5 5.43 -5.22 18.40
CA TYR A 5 3.97 -5.19 18.41
C TYR A 5 3.44 -3.92 17.76
N GLY A 6 4.07 -2.78 18.06
CA GLY A 6 3.70 -1.51 17.44
C GLY A 6 3.85 -1.55 15.93
N LEU A 7 4.97 -2.09 15.46
CA LEU A 7 5.26 -2.23 14.03
C LEU A 7 4.25 -3.15 13.35
N ARG A 8 3.94 -4.28 13.99
CA ARG A 8 2.94 -5.21 13.46
C ARG A 8 1.58 -4.54 13.29
N GLY A 9 1.16 -3.76 14.30
CA GLY A 9 -0.09 -3.03 14.24
C GLY A 9 -0.11 -2.01 13.11
N GLN A 10 0.98 -1.27 12.94
CA GLN A 10 1.10 -0.30 11.84
C GLN A 10 1.07 -0.98 10.49
N LEU A 11 1.78 -2.09 10.33
CA LEU A 11 1.77 -2.87 9.10
C LEU A 11 0.36 -3.34 8.75
N ARG A 12 -0.34 -3.88 9.75
CA ARG A 12 -1.71 -4.36 9.55
C ARG A 12 -2.62 -3.23 9.10
N ARG A 13 -2.54 -2.08 9.76
CA ARG A 13 -3.37 -0.93 9.42
C ARG A 13 -3.07 -0.38 8.04
N SER A 14 -1.79 -0.22 7.70
CA SER A 14 -1.42 0.33 6.40
C SER A 14 -1.80 -0.63 5.25
N ALA A 15 -1.58 -1.93 5.45
CA ALA A 15 -1.95 -2.93 4.46
C ALA A 15 -3.47 -2.95 4.24
N LEU A 16 -4.25 -2.90 5.32
CA LEU A 16 -5.70 -2.86 5.22
C LEU A 16 -6.18 -1.60 4.53
N SER A 17 -5.50 -0.48 4.77
CA SER A 17 -5.83 0.80 4.16
C SER A 17 -5.69 0.78 2.63
N VAL A 18 -4.74 0.00 2.10
CA VAL A 18 -4.61 -0.16 0.65
C VAL A 18 -5.91 -0.70 0.07
N ALA A 19 -6.38 -1.82 0.60
CA ALA A 19 -7.60 -2.47 0.12
C ALA A 19 -8.84 -1.60 0.35
N SER A 20 -8.96 -1.00 1.53
CA SER A 20 -10.10 -0.16 1.88
C SER A 20 -10.26 1.01 0.93
N ASN A 21 -9.16 1.68 0.59
CA ASN A 21 -9.21 2.83 -0.30
C ASN A 21 -9.58 2.41 -1.73
N ILE A 22 -9.13 1.25 -2.19
CA ILE A 22 -9.50 0.76 -3.51
C ILE A 22 -11.01 0.48 -3.55
N VAL A 23 -11.52 -0.22 -2.54
CA VAL A 23 -12.94 -0.54 -2.47
C VAL A 23 -13.80 0.71 -2.39
N GLU A 24 -13.45 1.63 -1.50
CA GLU A 24 -14.19 2.88 -1.37
C GLU A 24 -14.16 3.70 -2.64
N GLY A 25 -12.98 3.77 -3.28
CA GLY A 25 -12.84 4.51 -4.53
C GLY A 25 -13.70 3.95 -5.64
N SER A 26 -13.77 2.62 -5.74
CA SER A 26 -14.56 1.96 -6.79
C SER A 26 -16.07 2.23 -6.64
N ALA A 27 -16.51 2.62 -5.46
CA ALA A 27 -17.92 2.93 -5.19
C ALA A 27 -18.25 4.41 -5.42
N ARG A 28 -17.27 5.24 -5.76
CA ARG A 28 -17.51 6.68 -5.97
C ARG A 28 -18.18 6.92 -7.32
N ARG A 29 -18.87 8.05 -7.43
CA ARG A 29 -19.64 8.39 -8.63
C ARG A 29 -18.79 9.02 -9.74
N THR A 30 -17.67 9.63 -9.37
CA THR A 30 -16.84 10.35 -10.35
C THR A 30 -15.46 9.73 -10.43
N THR A 31 -14.85 9.84 -11.60
CA THR A 31 -13.48 9.42 -11.83
C THR A 31 -12.52 10.18 -10.92
N ARG A 32 -12.76 11.47 -10.73
CA ARG A 32 -11.92 12.31 -9.88
C ARG A 32 -11.87 11.78 -8.45
N GLU A 33 -13.04 11.43 -7.89
CA GLU A 33 -13.09 10.86 -6.55
C GLU A 33 -12.38 9.50 -6.48
N TYR A 34 -12.59 8.68 -7.51
CA TYR A 34 -11.92 7.38 -7.58
C TYR A 34 -10.41 7.55 -7.58
N VAL A 35 -9.88 8.46 -8.40
CA VAL A 35 -8.45 8.75 -8.46
C VAL A 35 -7.93 9.20 -7.10
N ASN A 36 -8.68 10.02 -6.36
CA ASN A 36 -8.27 10.44 -5.02
C ASN A 36 -8.08 9.25 -4.09
N PHE A 37 -9.01 8.29 -4.11
CA PHE A 37 -8.90 7.09 -3.29
C PHE A 37 -7.76 6.18 -3.75
N LEU A 38 -7.52 6.08 -5.05
CA LEU A 38 -6.39 5.32 -5.57
C LEU A 38 -5.05 5.94 -5.16
N ASN A 39 -4.97 7.26 -5.12
CA ASN A 39 -3.78 7.96 -4.63
C ASN A 39 -3.55 7.66 -3.14
N GLN A 40 -4.60 7.63 -2.35
CA GLN A 40 -4.50 7.27 -0.94
C GLN A 40 -4.05 5.82 -0.78
N ALA A 41 -4.59 4.92 -1.60
CA ALA A 41 -4.19 3.51 -1.59
C ALA A 41 -2.69 3.38 -1.93
N ASN A 42 -2.23 4.15 -2.91
CA ASN A 42 -0.83 4.13 -3.31
C ASN A 42 0.07 4.62 -2.18
N GLY A 43 -0.34 5.66 -1.47
CA GLY A 43 0.37 6.14 -0.29
C GLY A 43 0.44 5.09 0.81
N SER A 44 -0.66 4.38 1.04
CA SER A 44 -0.69 3.29 2.03
C SER A 44 0.20 2.12 1.62
N ALA A 45 0.28 1.82 0.32
CA ALA A 45 1.16 0.77 -0.18
C ALA A 45 2.63 1.16 0.02
N ALA A 46 2.98 2.42 -0.23
CA ALA A 46 4.32 2.93 0.01
C ALA A 46 4.68 2.85 1.50
N GLU A 47 3.74 3.22 2.36
CA GLU A 47 3.94 3.12 3.80
C GLU A 47 4.16 1.68 4.25
N THR A 48 3.35 0.75 3.73
CA THR A 48 3.47 -0.67 4.06
C THR A 48 4.84 -1.19 3.65
N ARG A 49 5.29 -0.84 2.45
CA ARG A 49 6.59 -1.25 1.95
C ARG A 49 7.72 -0.70 2.83
N TYR A 50 7.60 0.56 3.24
CA TYR A 50 8.56 1.18 4.15
C TYR A 50 8.61 0.44 5.50
N LEU A 51 7.44 0.14 6.06
CA LEU A 51 7.38 -0.56 7.35
C LEU A 51 7.95 -1.98 7.26
N LEU A 52 7.77 -2.65 6.12
CA LEU A 52 8.41 -3.94 5.88
C LEU A 52 9.93 -3.82 5.90
N SER A 53 10.47 -2.73 5.32
CA SER A 53 11.90 -2.45 5.35
C SER A 53 12.40 -2.25 6.77
N VAL A 54 11.63 -1.53 7.59
CA VAL A 54 11.97 -1.32 9.00
C VAL A 54 12.00 -2.66 9.74
N ALA A 55 10.98 -3.49 9.53
CA ALA A 55 10.91 -4.82 10.16
C ALA A 55 12.11 -5.68 9.76
N HIS A 56 12.52 -5.59 8.51
CA HIS A 56 13.66 -6.32 7.99
C HIS A 56 14.97 -5.82 8.65
N ARG A 57 15.16 -4.51 8.72
CA ARG A 57 16.35 -3.93 9.36
C ARG A 57 16.45 -4.27 10.84
N LEU A 58 15.31 -4.35 11.51
CA LEU A 58 15.27 -4.69 12.95
C LEU A 58 15.32 -6.20 13.16
N GLU A 59 15.48 -6.97 12.10
CA GLU A 59 15.58 -8.42 12.12
C GLU A 59 14.33 -9.14 12.64
N PHE A 60 13.18 -8.46 12.53
CA PHE A 60 11.89 -9.08 12.83
C PHE A 60 11.36 -9.87 11.61
N LEU A 61 11.96 -9.65 10.45
CA LEU A 61 11.53 -10.24 9.19
C LEU A 61 12.78 -10.70 8.43
N ARG A 62 12.83 -11.98 8.06
CA ARG A 62 13.97 -12.55 7.36
C ARG A 62 13.92 -12.25 5.87
N ASP A 63 15.06 -12.36 5.20
CA ASP A 63 15.19 -12.09 3.76
C ASP A 63 14.18 -12.85 2.94
N HIS A 64 14.01 -14.15 3.18
CA HIS A 64 13.13 -14.98 2.37
C HIS A 64 11.64 -14.61 2.52
N ASP A 65 11.28 -13.94 3.60
CA ASP A 65 9.92 -13.41 3.79
C ASP A 65 9.81 -11.98 3.28
N PHE A 66 10.86 -11.18 3.52
CA PHE A 66 10.87 -9.76 3.17
C PHE A 66 10.89 -9.52 1.66
N LEU A 67 11.80 -10.21 0.95
CA LEU A 67 12.01 -9.92 -0.47
C LEU A 67 10.76 -10.12 -1.32
N PRO A 68 10.01 -11.23 -1.17
CA PRO A 68 8.77 -11.40 -1.93
C PRO A 68 7.71 -10.36 -1.58
N LEU A 69 7.58 -10.01 -0.29
CA LEU A 69 6.60 -9.02 0.14
C LEU A 69 6.92 -7.64 -0.41
N ALA A 70 8.19 -7.24 -0.34
CA ALA A 70 8.63 -5.94 -0.87
C ALA A 70 8.34 -5.86 -2.37
N GLU A 71 8.59 -6.94 -3.11
CA GLU A 71 8.31 -6.98 -4.55
C GLU A 71 6.82 -6.89 -4.83
N GLN A 72 6.00 -7.61 -4.06
CA GLN A 72 4.54 -7.55 -4.22
C GLN A 72 4.01 -6.13 -4.03
N TYR A 73 4.50 -5.42 -3.02
CA TYR A 73 4.05 -4.04 -2.79
C TYR A 73 4.58 -3.08 -3.85
N SER A 74 5.76 -3.34 -4.42
CA SER A 74 6.23 -2.58 -5.57
C SER A 74 5.30 -2.77 -6.77
N GLU A 75 4.85 -3.99 -7.00
CA GLU A 75 3.90 -4.29 -8.09
C GLU A 75 2.55 -3.61 -7.84
N VAL A 76 2.07 -3.61 -6.59
CA VAL A 76 0.83 -2.93 -6.24
C VAL A 76 0.94 -1.44 -6.55
N GLN A 77 2.06 -0.82 -6.18
CA GLN A 77 2.28 0.61 -6.46
C GLN A 77 2.30 0.90 -7.95
N ARG A 78 2.98 0.06 -8.73
CA ARG A 78 3.01 0.22 -10.20
C ARG A 78 1.62 0.04 -10.80
N GLY A 79 0.87 -0.94 -10.32
CA GLY A 79 -0.49 -1.18 -10.81
C GLY A 79 -1.43 -0.04 -10.49
N LEU A 80 -1.36 0.48 -9.26
CA LEU A 80 -2.18 1.63 -8.85
C LEU A 80 -1.83 2.87 -9.67
N GLN A 81 -0.54 3.13 -9.88
CA GLN A 81 -0.11 4.27 -10.67
C GLN A 81 -0.57 4.16 -12.12
N ALA A 82 -0.52 2.96 -12.69
CA ALA A 82 -1.01 2.72 -14.04
C ALA A 82 -2.51 2.99 -14.15
N MET A 83 -3.29 2.55 -13.16
CA MET A 83 -4.73 2.83 -13.11
C MET A 83 -5.00 4.33 -13.02
N ILE A 84 -4.29 5.01 -12.13
CA ILE A 84 -4.43 6.46 -11.95
C ILE A 84 -4.18 7.17 -13.27
N ASN A 85 -3.08 6.84 -13.93
CA ASN A 85 -2.70 7.46 -15.19
C ASN A 85 -3.76 7.22 -16.27
N THR A 86 -4.28 6.01 -16.35
CA THR A 86 -5.31 5.66 -17.32
C THR A 86 -6.58 6.47 -17.08
N LEU A 87 -7.00 6.56 -15.82
CA LEU A 87 -8.23 7.28 -15.46
C LEU A 87 -8.06 8.78 -15.68
N GLU A 88 -6.92 9.33 -15.36
CA GLU A 88 -6.65 10.76 -15.57
C GLU A 88 -6.63 11.13 -17.05
N ASN A 89 -6.13 10.23 -17.87
CA ASN A 89 -6.05 10.48 -19.32
C ASN A 89 -7.41 10.42 -20.02
N ARG A 90 -8.43 9.89 -19.34
CA ARG A 90 -9.81 9.89 -19.88
C ARG A 90 -10.51 11.23 -19.67
N GLU A 91 -10.01 11.98 -18.75
CA GLU A 91 -10.57 13.30 -18.45
C GLU A 91 -10.01 14.33 -19.43
#